data_518071741513cefa2972304b6eef171d
#
_entry.id   518071741513cefa2972304b6eef171d
#
_cell.length_a   1.000
_cell.length_b   1.000
_cell.length_c   1.000
_cell.angle_alpha   90.00
_cell.angle_beta   90.00
_cell.angle_gamma   90.00
#
_symmetry.space_group_name_H-M   'P 1'
#
loop_
_entity.id
_entity.type
_entity.pdbx_description
1 polymer ?
#
loop_
_entity_poly.entity_id
_entity_poly.type
_entity_poly.pdbx_seq_one_letter_code
_entity_poly.pdbx_strand_id
1 'polypeptide(L)'
;MKRYSIIRSFCVLVTLSWCMISCDGFLKESPRDALPEEEGYRNITELYLNAVASLYNYIGGNSDSQGLQGTGRGIYDLNTFTTDEAIMPTRGGDWYDGGFWQGLFLHKWGINNDAIQATWEYLYKVVMLSNKSLEQIESYALTHADAELPAYRAEVRALRAMYYYYLTDLFGSIPLVLSSKVASKDIVLSERENIFNFIFKELQETAPLLPAQFSNRSGNYYGRLTRPVAYFLLAKLALNAEIYMDNNWVDDIHPNGKTIFFDVDGNTFNAWQTVEFYCDQITALGYRLESDYAANFAVYNEGSVENIFTIPMNKTLYTNQMQYLFRSRHYNHAKALGLSGENGSSATIEALQTFGYETNEQDPRFD
;
A
#
# COMPACT_ATOMS: atom_id res chain seq x y z
N MET A 1 67.92 2.02 -45.57
CA MET A 1 67.11 1.12 -44.72
C MET A 1 66.34 1.82 -43.62
N LYS A 2 66.72 2.93 -43.01
CA LYS A 2 65.95 3.61 -41.91
C LYS A 2 64.63 4.29 -42.34
N ARG A 3 64.49 4.77 -43.57
CA ARG A 3 63.29 5.47 -44.04
C ARG A 3 62.03 4.53 -44.20
N TYR A 4 62.23 3.30 -44.63
CA TYR A 4 61.19 2.32 -44.82
C TYR A 4 60.62 1.78 -43.50
N SER A 5 61.44 1.77 -42.44
CA SER A 5 60.97 1.38 -41.07
C SER A 5 60.01 2.40 -40.46
N ILE A 6 60.28 3.70 -40.65
CA ILE A 6 59.40 4.78 -40.11
C ILE A 6 58.06 4.82 -40.82
N ILE A 7 58.05 4.63 -42.16
CA ILE A 7 56.73 4.57 -42.91
C ILE A 7 55.94 3.37 -42.52
N ARG A 8 56.54 2.17 -42.31
CA ARG A 8 55.84 0.99 -41.83
C ARG A 8 55.26 1.17 -40.42
N SER A 9 56.05 1.78 -39.51
CA SER A 9 55.56 2.09 -38.15
C SER A 9 54.40 3.10 -38.14
N PHE A 10 54.47 4.11 -39.02
CA PHE A 10 53.42 5.11 -39.15
C PHE A 10 52.12 4.50 -39.75
N CYS A 11 52.22 3.64 -40.77
CA CYS A 11 51.06 2.95 -41.31
C CYS A 11 50.40 1.98 -40.31
N VAL A 12 51.20 1.29 -39.49
CA VAL A 12 50.66 0.42 -38.40
C VAL A 12 49.95 1.23 -37.31
N LEU A 13 50.47 2.40 -36.94
CA LEU A 13 49.83 3.30 -35.98
C LEU A 13 48.51 3.87 -36.51
N VAL A 14 48.46 4.25 -37.79
CA VAL A 14 47.23 4.77 -38.42
C VAL A 14 46.14 3.67 -38.56
N THR A 15 46.53 2.45 -38.90
CA THR A 15 45.58 1.31 -38.95
C THR A 15 45.11 0.89 -37.54
N LEU A 16 45.94 0.92 -36.50
CA LEU A 16 45.49 0.71 -35.12
C LEU A 16 44.55 1.82 -34.64
N SER A 17 44.80 3.09 -35.03
CA SER A 17 43.94 4.23 -34.65
C SER A 17 42.56 4.15 -35.30
N TRP A 18 42.43 3.58 -36.48
CA TRP A 18 41.15 3.35 -37.18
C TRP A 18 40.35 2.19 -36.59
N CYS A 19 40.99 1.21 -35.99
CA CYS A 19 40.31 0.12 -35.28
C CYS A 19 39.70 0.55 -33.93
N MET A 20 40.09 1.74 -33.43
CA MET A 20 39.52 2.28 -32.18
C MET A 20 38.24 3.12 -32.41
N ILE A 21 37.83 3.37 -33.66
CA ILE A 21 36.54 3.94 -34.00
C ILE A 21 35.56 2.78 -34.16
N SER A 22 35.45 1.96 -33.12
CA SER A 22 34.59 0.80 -33.11
C SER A 22 33.31 1.11 -32.39
N CYS A 23 32.25 1.18 -33.14
CA CYS A 23 30.92 0.60 -32.84
C CYS A 23 30.33 0.91 -31.47
N ASP A 24 30.04 2.17 -31.18
CA ASP A 24 29.04 2.48 -30.13
C ASP A 24 27.68 1.82 -30.44
N GLY A 25 27.40 1.54 -31.71
CA GLY A 25 26.16 0.85 -32.09
C GLY A 25 26.15 -0.67 -31.87
N PHE A 26 27.34 -1.31 -31.75
CA PHE A 26 27.40 -2.77 -31.52
C PHE A 26 27.28 -3.16 -30.05
N LEU A 27 27.52 -2.20 -29.14
CA LEU A 27 27.35 -2.36 -27.70
C LEU A 27 25.99 -1.90 -27.19
N LYS A 28 25.12 -1.38 -28.04
CA LYS A 28 23.71 -1.16 -27.68
C LYS A 28 22.99 -2.49 -27.72
N GLU A 29 22.78 -3.07 -26.53
CA GLU A 29 21.83 -4.17 -26.38
C GLU A 29 20.45 -3.70 -26.88
N SER A 30 19.98 -4.32 -27.94
CA SER A 30 18.57 -4.29 -28.33
C SER A 30 17.99 -5.66 -28.00
N PRO A 31 17.46 -5.86 -26.80
CA PRO A 31 16.84 -7.12 -26.43
C PRO A 31 15.68 -7.40 -27.38
N ARG A 32 15.66 -8.59 -27.97
CA ARG A 32 14.58 -9.00 -28.91
C ARG A 32 13.30 -9.42 -28.17
N ASP A 33 13.40 -9.65 -26.88
CA ASP A 33 12.38 -10.24 -26.00
C ASP A 33 11.87 -9.22 -24.96
N ALA A 34 12.38 -8.00 -24.92
CA ALA A 34 11.90 -6.92 -24.06
C ALA A 34 11.76 -5.63 -24.88
N LEU A 35 10.65 -4.95 -24.71
CA LEU A 35 10.47 -3.59 -25.27
C LEU A 35 11.44 -2.63 -24.53
N PRO A 36 12.18 -1.78 -25.25
CA PRO A 36 12.91 -0.69 -24.63
C PRO A 36 11.97 0.13 -23.73
N GLU A 37 12.45 0.62 -22.61
CA GLU A 37 11.64 1.39 -21.67
C GLU A 37 10.92 2.57 -22.33
N GLU A 38 11.59 3.21 -23.30
CA GLU A 38 11.04 4.33 -24.10
C GLU A 38 9.83 3.92 -24.97
N GLU A 39 9.75 2.66 -25.39
CA GLU A 39 8.64 2.14 -26.19
C GLU A 39 7.40 1.80 -25.35
N GLY A 40 7.54 1.69 -24.02
CA GLY A 40 6.44 1.45 -23.09
C GLY A 40 5.60 2.69 -22.76
N TYR A 41 6.01 3.87 -23.23
CA TYR A 41 5.38 5.17 -22.88
C TYR A 41 5.22 6.09 -24.09
N ARG A 42 4.78 5.54 -25.23
CA ARG A 42 4.65 6.30 -26.48
C ARG A 42 3.46 7.27 -26.49
N ASN A 43 2.49 7.06 -25.63
CA ASN A 43 1.28 7.88 -25.50
C ASN A 43 0.73 7.82 -24.09
N ILE A 44 -0.20 8.72 -23.78
CA ILE A 44 -0.79 8.86 -22.44
C ILE A 44 -1.49 7.60 -21.95
N THR A 45 -2.08 6.79 -22.83
CA THR A 45 -2.73 5.53 -22.47
C THR A 45 -1.72 4.47 -22.06
N GLU A 46 -0.64 4.32 -22.81
CA GLU A 46 0.46 3.40 -22.47
C GLU A 46 1.15 3.83 -21.17
N LEU A 47 1.39 5.14 -20.99
CA LEU A 47 1.89 5.68 -19.72
C LEU A 47 0.97 5.30 -18.56
N TYR A 48 -0.35 5.51 -18.70
CA TYR A 48 -1.29 5.14 -17.66
C TYR A 48 -1.22 3.65 -17.32
N LEU A 49 -1.27 2.78 -18.31
CA LEU A 49 -1.27 1.33 -18.11
C LEU A 49 0.00 0.84 -17.43
N ASN A 50 1.15 1.37 -17.82
CA ASN A 50 2.45 0.90 -17.35
C ASN A 50 2.93 1.58 -16.06
N ALA A 51 2.66 2.88 -15.88
CA ALA A 51 3.13 3.62 -14.72
C ALA A 51 2.10 3.77 -13.60
N VAL A 52 0.80 3.72 -13.90
CA VAL A 52 -0.26 3.91 -12.90
C VAL A 52 -1.01 2.61 -12.63
N ALA A 53 -1.66 2.05 -13.65
CA ALA A 53 -2.53 0.89 -13.50
C ALA A 53 -1.77 -0.36 -13.02
N SER A 54 -0.50 -0.53 -13.43
CA SER A 54 0.34 -1.64 -12.99
C SER A 54 0.54 -1.70 -11.47
N LEU A 55 0.50 -0.57 -10.77
CA LEU A 55 0.64 -0.51 -9.31
C LEU A 55 -0.55 -1.16 -8.60
N TYR A 56 -1.75 -1.10 -9.19
CA TYR A 56 -2.94 -1.69 -8.62
C TYR A 56 -2.91 -3.22 -8.57
N ASN A 57 -2.08 -3.87 -9.39
CA ASN A 57 -1.86 -5.32 -9.31
C ASN A 57 -1.29 -5.76 -7.95
N TYR A 58 -0.61 -4.85 -7.26
CA TYR A 58 -0.03 -5.13 -5.94
C TYR A 58 -1.00 -4.84 -4.79
N ILE A 59 -2.05 -4.06 -4.99
CA ILE A 59 -3.00 -3.70 -3.92
C ILE A 59 -3.78 -4.93 -3.47
N GLY A 60 -4.35 -5.68 -4.40
CA GLY A 60 -5.07 -6.90 -4.12
C GLY A 60 -4.18 -8.13 -3.98
N GLY A 61 -2.93 -8.03 -4.36
CA GLY A 61 -1.98 -9.14 -4.44
C GLY A 61 -2.30 -10.11 -5.57
N ASN A 62 -1.42 -11.07 -5.73
CA ASN A 62 -1.62 -12.22 -6.63
C ASN A 62 -1.98 -13.46 -5.80
N SER A 63 -2.02 -14.63 -6.44
CA SER A 63 -2.31 -15.92 -5.80
C SER A 63 -1.39 -16.26 -4.61
N ASP A 64 -0.24 -15.60 -4.50
CA ASP A 64 0.75 -15.82 -3.45
C ASP A 64 0.59 -14.85 -2.26
N SER A 65 -0.56 -14.19 -2.15
CA SER A 65 -1.12 -13.61 -0.94
C SER A 65 -0.56 -12.30 -0.41
N GLN A 66 0.29 -11.59 -1.11
CA GLN A 66 0.72 -10.29 -0.62
C GLN A 66 -0.08 -9.16 -1.31
N GLY A 67 -1.14 -8.76 -0.69
CA GLY A 67 -1.90 -7.56 -0.96
C GLY A 67 -2.16 -6.83 0.34
N LEU A 68 -2.83 -5.70 0.30
CA LEU A 68 -3.19 -4.95 1.51
C LEU A 68 -4.14 -5.73 2.42
N GLN A 69 -4.86 -6.71 1.87
CA GLN A 69 -5.71 -7.64 2.63
C GLN A 69 -4.99 -8.96 3.00
N GLY A 70 -3.67 -9.02 2.93
CA GLY A 70 -2.88 -10.25 3.10
C GLY A 70 -3.28 -11.08 4.32
N THR A 71 -4.06 -12.15 4.10
CA THR A 71 -4.59 -13.05 5.13
C THR A 71 -3.76 -14.32 5.32
N GLY A 72 -2.70 -14.48 4.55
CA GLY A 72 -1.74 -15.58 4.65
C GLY A 72 -0.46 -15.15 5.37
N ARG A 73 -0.55 -14.71 6.62
CA ARG A 73 0.54 -14.12 7.41
C ARG A 73 1.05 -12.78 6.85
N GLY A 74 0.15 -12.01 6.24
CA GLY A 74 0.42 -10.69 5.71
C GLY A 74 -0.14 -9.57 6.58
N ILE A 75 -0.40 -8.41 5.96
CA ILE A 75 -0.80 -7.18 6.66
C ILE A 75 -2.05 -7.37 7.53
N TYR A 76 -3.08 -8.04 6.99
CA TYR A 76 -4.31 -8.29 7.75
C TYR A 76 -4.04 -9.09 9.02
N ASP A 77 -3.28 -10.16 8.93
CA ASP A 77 -2.97 -11.02 10.07
C ASP A 77 -2.08 -10.32 11.10
N LEU A 78 -1.09 -9.56 10.64
CA LEU A 78 -0.23 -8.79 11.52
C LEU A 78 -1.04 -7.74 12.28
N ASN A 79 -1.97 -7.04 11.62
CA ASN A 79 -2.84 -6.06 12.27
C ASN A 79 -3.89 -6.69 13.18
N THR A 80 -4.37 -7.90 12.88
CA THR A 80 -5.46 -8.54 13.62
C THR A 80 -4.96 -9.28 14.86
N PHE A 81 -3.90 -10.10 14.71
CA PHE A 81 -3.45 -11.00 15.78
C PHE A 81 -2.39 -10.41 16.71
N THR A 82 -2.06 -9.16 16.54
CA THR A 82 -1.28 -8.36 17.50
C THR A 82 -2.15 -7.48 18.39
N THR A 83 -3.48 -7.56 18.20
CA THR A 83 -4.46 -6.81 19.01
C THR A 83 -5.10 -7.70 20.08
N ASP A 84 -5.88 -7.09 20.96
CA ASP A 84 -6.73 -7.75 21.93
C ASP A 84 -8.12 -8.14 21.35
N GLU A 85 -8.36 -7.95 20.06
CA GLU A 85 -9.64 -8.28 19.41
C GLU A 85 -9.75 -9.75 19.02
N ALA A 86 -8.66 -10.34 18.52
CA ALA A 86 -8.67 -11.67 17.96
C ALA A 86 -7.45 -12.50 18.33
N ILE A 87 -7.65 -13.79 18.46
CA ILE A 87 -6.61 -14.77 18.78
C ILE A 87 -6.70 -15.96 17.82
N MET A 88 -5.55 -16.59 17.54
CA MET A 88 -5.48 -17.88 16.86
C MET A 88 -5.11 -18.96 17.89
N PRO A 89 -6.11 -19.57 18.55
CA PRO A 89 -5.82 -20.57 19.58
C PRO A 89 -5.37 -21.89 18.95
N THR A 90 -4.42 -22.55 19.58
CA THR A 90 -4.06 -23.93 19.24
C THR A 90 -5.16 -24.88 19.74
N ARG A 91 -5.78 -25.60 18.82
CA ARG A 91 -6.82 -26.61 19.11
C ARG A 91 -6.33 -27.99 18.69
N GLY A 92 -5.88 -28.78 19.64
CA GLY A 92 -5.18 -30.03 19.36
C GLY A 92 -3.84 -29.77 18.66
N GLY A 93 -3.72 -30.21 17.41
CA GLY A 93 -2.56 -29.89 16.55
C GLY A 93 -2.76 -28.71 15.63
N ASP A 94 -3.99 -28.19 15.53
CA ASP A 94 -4.33 -27.12 14.60
C ASP A 94 -3.75 -25.76 15.05
N TRP A 95 -3.23 -25.01 14.10
CA TRP A 95 -2.78 -23.62 14.26
C TRP A 95 -1.67 -23.40 15.31
N TYR A 96 -0.92 -24.45 15.62
CA TYR A 96 0.30 -24.28 16.44
C TYR A 96 1.39 -23.56 15.65
N ASP A 97 1.66 -23.98 14.44
CA ASP A 97 2.60 -23.38 13.47
C ASP A 97 3.94 -22.96 14.11
N GLY A 98 4.51 -23.81 14.99
CA GLY A 98 5.73 -23.48 15.71
C GLY A 98 5.59 -22.34 16.74
N GLY A 99 4.37 -22.00 17.14
CA GLY A 99 4.10 -20.89 18.08
C GLY A 99 3.99 -19.52 17.40
N PHE A 100 3.89 -19.47 16.07
CA PHE A 100 3.82 -18.21 15.31
C PHE A 100 2.66 -17.32 15.78
N TRP A 101 1.43 -17.85 15.84
CA TRP A 101 0.24 -17.09 16.20
C TRP A 101 0.25 -16.64 17.65
N GLN A 102 0.70 -17.50 18.55
CA GLN A 102 0.89 -17.16 19.97
C GLN A 102 1.96 -16.07 20.15
N GLY A 103 3.00 -16.13 19.33
CA GLY A 103 4.05 -15.12 19.29
C GLY A 103 3.53 -13.76 18.88
N LEU A 104 2.63 -13.68 17.88
CA LEU A 104 1.96 -12.43 17.49
C LEU A 104 1.09 -11.86 18.63
N PHE A 105 0.19 -12.68 19.18
CA PHE A 105 -0.70 -12.26 20.27
C PHE A 105 0.05 -11.80 21.53
N LEU A 106 1.16 -12.45 21.85
CA LEU A 106 1.99 -12.12 23.02
C LEU A 106 3.05 -11.05 22.72
N HIS A 107 3.10 -10.50 21.53
CA HIS A 107 4.14 -9.57 21.07
C HIS A 107 5.56 -10.13 21.23
N LYS A 108 5.74 -11.43 20.94
CA LYS A 108 7.01 -12.16 21.09
C LYS A 108 7.52 -12.66 19.74
N TRP A 109 7.78 -11.76 18.84
CA TRP A 109 8.45 -12.07 17.57
C TRP A 109 9.93 -11.69 17.62
N GLY A 110 10.73 -12.33 16.81
CA GLY A 110 12.15 -12.05 16.66
C GLY A 110 12.47 -11.47 15.28
N ILE A 111 13.72 -11.08 15.10
CA ILE A 111 14.25 -10.52 13.85
C ILE A 111 14.19 -11.49 12.65
N ASN A 112 14.04 -12.78 12.90
CA ASN A 112 13.96 -13.83 11.88
C ASN A 112 12.51 -14.25 11.59
N ASN A 113 11.54 -13.36 11.82
CA ASN A 113 10.14 -13.65 11.49
C ASN A 113 9.89 -13.40 9.99
N ASP A 114 9.78 -14.48 9.22
CA ASP A 114 9.63 -14.44 7.76
C ASP A 114 8.38 -13.65 7.31
N ALA A 115 7.29 -13.68 8.08
CA ALA A 115 6.07 -12.96 7.73
C ALA A 115 6.25 -11.44 7.86
N ILE A 116 6.93 -10.99 8.89
CA ILE A 116 7.27 -9.57 9.12
C ILE A 116 8.21 -9.10 8.02
N GLN A 117 9.26 -9.87 7.73
CA GLN A 117 10.19 -9.55 6.64
C GLN A 117 9.48 -9.49 5.28
N ALA A 118 8.69 -10.49 4.93
CA ALA A 118 7.97 -10.53 3.66
C ALA A 118 6.99 -9.37 3.50
N THR A 119 6.34 -8.93 4.60
CA THR A 119 5.45 -7.77 4.59
C THR A 119 6.24 -6.46 4.36
N TRP A 120 7.39 -6.31 5.02
CA TRP A 120 8.30 -5.18 4.79
C TRP A 120 8.75 -5.10 3.33
N GLU A 121 9.25 -6.20 2.78
CA GLU A 121 9.72 -6.29 1.41
C GLU A 121 8.60 -5.98 0.39
N TYR A 122 7.40 -6.50 0.64
CA TYR A 122 6.24 -6.22 -0.19
C TYR A 122 5.88 -4.73 -0.22
N LEU A 123 5.78 -4.09 0.94
CA LEU A 123 5.40 -2.67 1.04
C LEU A 123 6.45 -1.78 0.40
N TYR A 124 7.73 -2.01 0.67
CA TYR A 124 8.81 -1.25 0.04
C TYR A 124 8.94 -1.50 -1.46
N LYS A 125 8.64 -2.71 -1.93
CA LYS A 125 8.59 -2.99 -3.37
C LYS A 125 7.63 -2.03 -4.07
N VAL A 126 6.43 -1.83 -3.51
CA VAL A 126 5.45 -0.93 -4.13
C VAL A 126 5.83 0.54 -4.00
N VAL A 127 6.45 0.94 -2.89
CA VAL A 127 7.05 2.29 -2.76
C VAL A 127 8.08 2.53 -3.85
N MET A 128 9.00 1.59 -4.08
CA MET A 128 10.04 1.72 -5.11
C MET A 128 9.47 1.73 -6.52
N LEU A 129 8.46 0.91 -6.80
CA LEU A 129 7.72 0.94 -8.07
C LEU A 129 7.00 2.28 -8.26
N SER A 130 6.39 2.83 -7.21
CA SER A 130 5.75 4.15 -7.26
C SER A 130 6.77 5.27 -7.54
N ASN A 131 7.96 5.21 -6.94
CA ASN A 131 9.05 6.15 -7.25
C ASN A 131 9.47 6.05 -8.72
N LYS A 132 9.64 4.82 -9.23
CA LYS A 132 9.96 4.60 -10.65
C LYS A 132 8.84 5.13 -11.56
N SER A 133 7.58 4.89 -11.24
CA SER A 133 6.43 5.42 -11.99
C SER A 133 6.41 6.94 -12.02
N LEU A 134 6.71 7.61 -10.91
CA LEU A 134 6.82 9.07 -10.87
C LEU A 134 7.95 9.58 -11.77
N GLU A 135 9.13 8.94 -11.72
CA GLU A 135 10.27 9.29 -12.60
C GLU A 135 9.90 9.11 -14.09
N GLN A 136 9.12 8.10 -14.43
CA GLN A 136 8.63 7.85 -15.79
C GLN A 136 7.60 8.90 -16.24
N ILE A 137 6.66 9.27 -15.36
CA ILE A 137 5.69 10.36 -15.62
C ILE A 137 6.43 11.68 -15.84
N GLU A 138 7.43 12.01 -15.02
CA GLU A 138 8.23 13.21 -15.19
C GLU A 138 9.03 13.20 -16.51
N SER A 139 9.63 12.06 -16.87
CA SER A 139 10.34 11.91 -18.13
C SER A 139 9.43 12.10 -19.35
N TYR A 140 8.24 11.51 -19.32
CA TYR A 140 7.22 11.65 -20.36
C TYR A 140 6.76 13.12 -20.49
N ALA A 141 6.55 13.80 -19.38
CA ALA A 141 6.11 15.20 -19.34
C ALA A 141 7.12 16.20 -19.94
N LEU A 142 8.40 15.82 -20.11
CA LEU A 142 9.39 16.68 -20.78
C LEU A 142 9.07 16.89 -22.27
N THR A 143 8.37 15.97 -22.90
CA THR A 143 8.09 15.97 -24.36
C THR A 143 6.62 15.97 -24.68
N HIS A 144 5.72 15.76 -23.70
CA HIS A 144 4.29 15.67 -23.87
C HIS A 144 3.56 16.58 -22.87
N ALA A 145 2.47 17.19 -23.29
CA ALA A 145 1.69 18.14 -22.49
C ALA A 145 0.21 17.67 -22.35
N ASP A 146 0.02 16.39 -22.02
CA ASP A 146 -1.29 15.82 -21.84
C ASP A 146 -1.97 16.33 -20.57
N ALA A 147 -3.28 16.61 -20.65
CA ALA A 147 -4.06 17.20 -19.57
C ALA A 147 -4.21 16.23 -18.36
N GLU A 148 -4.05 14.95 -18.56
CA GLU A 148 -4.18 13.89 -17.56
C GLU A 148 -2.94 13.74 -16.66
N LEU A 149 -1.78 14.24 -17.08
CA LEU A 149 -0.51 14.08 -16.35
C LEU A 149 -0.57 14.53 -14.88
N PRO A 150 -1.17 15.69 -14.53
CA PRO A 150 -1.28 16.09 -13.13
C PRO A 150 -2.09 15.08 -12.28
N ALA A 151 -3.17 14.51 -12.84
CA ALA A 151 -4.00 13.53 -12.15
C ALA A 151 -3.25 12.19 -11.98
N TYR A 152 -2.53 11.73 -12.99
CA TYR A 152 -1.73 10.50 -12.91
C TYR A 152 -0.59 10.62 -11.89
N ARG A 153 0.10 11.75 -11.90
CA ARG A 153 1.11 12.07 -10.87
C ARG A 153 0.51 12.06 -9.48
N ALA A 154 -0.63 12.71 -9.29
CA ALA A 154 -1.32 12.76 -8.02
C ALA A 154 -1.74 11.36 -7.53
N GLU A 155 -2.26 10.53 -8.42
CA GLU A 155 -2.68 9.16 -8.11
C GLU A 155 -1.50 8.30 -7.65
N VAL A 156 -0.36 8.34 -8.34
CA VAL A 156 0.84 7.58 -7.94
C VAL A 156 1.43 8.11 -6.62
N ARG A 157 1.45 9.44 -6.40
CA ARG A 157 1.88 10.04 -5.13
C ARG A 157 0.98 9.58 -3.98
N ALA A 158 -0.33 9.59 -4.17
CA ALA A 158 -1.29 9.15 -3.16
C ALA A 158 -1.20 7.64 -2.89
N LEU A 159 -0.97 6.81 -3.91
CA LEU A 159 -0.67 5.38 -3.75
C LEU A 159 0.59 5.16 -2.92
N ARG A 160 1.69 5.86 -3.25
CA ARG A 160 2.94 5.80 -2.47
C ARG A 160 2.72 6.21 -1.02
N ALA A 161 1.95 7.28 -0.78
CA ALA A 161 1.60 7.74 0.56
C ALA A 161 0.80 6.70 1.33
N MET A 162 -0.15 6.00 0.68
CA MET A 162 -0.90 4.89 1.29
C MET A 162 0.02 3.74 1.70
N TYR A 163 1.01 3.38 0.89
CA TYR A 163 1.97 2.33 1.27
C TYR A 163 2.91 2.77 2.40
N TYR A 164 3.30 4.04 2.45
CA TYR A 164 4.02 4.60 3.59
C TYR A 164 3.16 4.64 4.86
N TYR A 165 1.83 4.86 4.74
CA TYR A 165 0.91 4.73 5.86
C TYR A 165 0.98 3.32 6.47
N TYR A 166 0.85 2.26 5.68
CA TYR A 166 0.97 0.88 6.17
C TYR A 166 2.35 0.56 6.75
N LEU A 167 3.42 1.06 6.14
CA LEU A 167 4.78 0.90 6.67
C LEU A 167 4.92 1.56 8.04
N THR A 168 4.45 2.80 8.18
CA THR A 168 4.56 3.55 9.44
C THR A 168 3.69 2.95 10.54
N ASP A 169 2.49 2.50 10.18
CA ASP A 169 1.55 1.86 11.09
C ASP A 169 2.12 0.54 11.66
N LEU A 170 2.70 -0.30 10.81
CA LEU A 170 3.25 -1.60 11.21
C LEU A 170 4.65 -1.50 11.85
N PHE A 171 5.51 -0.57 11.42
CA PHE A 171 6.94 -0.58 11.76
C PHE A 171 7.43 0.68 12.48
N GLY A 172 6.61 1.71 12.59
CA GLY A 172 6.96 2.98 13.25
C GLY A 172 7.98 3.80 12.45
N SER A 173 9.20 3.93 12.97
CA SER A 173 10.30 4.61 12.26
C SER A 173 10.81 3.74 11.11
N ILE A 174 10.88 4.32 9.92
CA ILE A 174 11.20 3.64 8.67
C ILE A 174 12.06 4.53 7.75
N PRO A 175 12.79 3.99 6.78
CA PRO A 175 13.44 4.79 5.75
C PRO A 175 12.45 5.53 4.85
N LEU A 176 12.63 6.85 4.66
CA LEU A 176 11.90 7.63 3.67
C LEU A 176 12.68 7.69 2.36
N VAL A 177 12.27 6.91 1.37
CA VAL A 177 12.93 6.77 0.08
C VAL A 177 12.03 7.32 -1.03
N LEU A 178 12.45 8.40 -1.69
CA LEU A 178 11.66 9.13 -2.68
C LEU A 178 12.20 9.03 -4.12
N SER A 179 13.21 8.19 -4.35
CA SER A 179 13.76 7.91 -5.68
C SER A 179 13.98 6.41 -5.86
N SER A 180 13.76 5.92 -7.07
CA SER A 180 14.07 4.54 -7.44
C SER A 180 15.59 4.27 -7.59
N LYS A 181 16.40 5.33 -7.61
CA LYS A 181 17.84 5.29 -7.88
C LYS A 181 18.70 5.54 -6.64
N VAL A 182 18.10 5.54 -5.44
CA VAL A 182 18.85 5.76 -4.20
C VAL A 182 19.84 4.60 -3.97
N ALA A 183 21.08 4.93 -3.63
CA ALA A 183 22.06 3.90 -3.29
C ALA A 183 21.80 3.38 -1.87
N SER A 184 21.96 2.07 -1.65
CA SER A 184 21.67 1.43 -0.35
C SER A 184 22.41 2.08 0.83
N LYS A 185 23.63 2.59 0.63
CA LYS A 185 24.41 3.29 1.64
C LYS A 185 23.82 4.64 2.10
N ASP A 186 22.94 5.22 1.29
CA ASP A 186 22.31 6.53 1.53
C ASP A 186 20.91 6.38 2.14
N ILE A 187 20.45 5.14 2.33
CA ILE A 187 19.17 4.84 2.98
C ILE A 187 19.37 4.95 4.49
N VAL A 188 18.64 5.90 5.11
CA VAL A 188 18.69 6.15 6.54
C VAL A 188 17.30 6.04 7.14
N LEU A 189 17.25 5.64 8.40
CA LEU A 189 16.02 5.59 9.18
C LEU A 189 15.50 7.01 9.41
N SER A 190 14.21 7.22 9.23
CA SER A 190 13.49 8.45 9.57
C SER A 190 12.58 8.21 10.76
N GLU A 191 12.45 9.20 11.63
CA GLU A 191 11.51 9.15 12.75
C GLU A 191 10.07 9.06 12.25
N ARG A 192 9.20 8.46 13.06
CA ARG A 192 7.79 8.25 12.75
C ARG A 192 7.07 9.55 12.42
N GLU A 193 7.30 10.59 13.22
CA GLU A 193 6.72 11.92 12.99
C GLU A 193 7.07 12.49 11.60
N ASN A 194 8.32 12.35 11.16
CA ASN A 194 8.74 12.84 9.85
C ASN A 194 8.03 12.11 8.71
N ILE A 195 7.84 10.79 8.86
CA ILE A 195 7.09 9.99 7.87
C ILE A 195 5.62 10.37 7.89
N PHE A 196 5.03 10.52 9.07
CA PHE A 196 3.64 10.96 9.22
C PHE A 196 3.39 12.30 8.54
N ASN A 197 4.23 13.30 8.80
CA ASN A 197 4.14 14.63 8.19
C ASN A 197 4.29 14.56 6.65
N PHE A 198 5.19 13.72 6.16
CA PHE A 198 5.34 13.45 4.72
C PHE A 198 4.06 12.87 4.12
N ILE A 199 3.50 11.82 4.71
CA ILE A 199 2.28 11.15 4.21
C ILE A 199 1.11 12.14 4.20
N PHE A 200 0.91 12.86 5.29
CA PHE A 200 -0.18 13.82 5.45
C PHE A 200 -0.10 14.90 4.37
N LYS A 201 1.07 15.49 4.18
CA LYS A 201 1.32 16.50 3.13
C LYS A 201 1.10 15.95 1.72
N GLU A 202 1.63 14.77 1.40
CA GLU A 202 1.42 14.13 0.08
C GLU A 202 -0.07 13.96 -0.23
N LEU A 203 -0.85 13.47 0.73
CA LEU A 203 -2.29 13.29 0.56
C LEU A 203 -3.04 14.61 0.45
N GLN A 204 -2.70 15.64 1.25
CA GLN A 204 -3.31 16.97 1.14
C GLN A 204 -3.08 17.59 -0.24
N GLU A 205 -1.85 17.52 -0.75
CA GLU A 205 -1.51 18.12 -2.05
C GLU A 205 -2.16 17.36 -3.22
N THR A 206 -2.32 16.05 -3.09
CA THR A 206 -2.83 15.20 -4.19
C THR A 206 -4.36 15.11 -4.21
N ALA A 207 -5.03 15.12 -3.06
CA ALA A 207 -6.48 14.92 -2.97
C ALA A 207 -7.30 15.85 -3.91
N PRO A 208 -7.02 17.16 -4.02
CA PRO A 208 -7.76 18.03 -4.93
C PRO A 208 -7.62 17.67 -6.42
N LEU A 209 -6.51 17.00 -6.79
CA LEU A 209 -6.19 16.60 -8.17
C LEU A 209 -6.78 15.22 -8.52
N LEU A 210 -7.21 14.45 -7.52
CA LEU A 210 -7.80 13.13 -7.70
C LEU A 210 -9.28 13.24 -8.12
N PRO A 211 -9.78 12.24 -8.89
CA PRO A 211 -11.20 12.12 -9.22
C PRO A 211 -12.07 12.08 -7.98
N ALA A 212 -13.22 12.78 -8.00
CA ALA A 212 -14.17 12.82 -6.88
C ALA A 212 -15.14 11.63 -6.86
N GLN A 213 -15.02 10.71 -7.81
CA GLN A 213 -15.92 9.58 -7.99
C GLN A 213 -15.71 8.49 -6.94
N PHE A 214 -16.75 7.69 -6.77
CA PHE A 214 -16.73 6.51 -5.90
C PHE A 214 -15.76 5.45 -6.44
N SER A 215 -14.89 4.94 -5.57
CA SER A 215 -13.94 3.87 -5.90
C SER A 215 -14.57 2.48 -5.88
N ASN A 216 -15.70 2.29 -5.19
CA ASN A 216 -16.36 0.99 -5.04
C ASN A 216 -17.42 0.69 -6.11
N ARG A 217 -17.65 1.60 -7.05
CA ARG A 217 -18.67 1.44 -8.11
C ARG A 217 -18.03 1.06 -9.44
N SER A 218 -18.69 0.18 -10.17
CA SER A 218 -18.29 -0.20 -11.52
C SER A 218 -18.10 1.02 -12.42
N GLY A 219 -17.03 1.03 -13.21
CA GLY A 219 -16.68 2.11 -14.12
C GLY A 219 -15.18 2.41 -14.11
N ASN A 220 -14.79 3.53 -14.69
CA ASN A 220 -13.39 3.91 -14.91
C ASN A 220 -12.57 4.12 -13.62
N TYR A 221 -13.24 4.29 -12.48
CA TYR A 221 -12.61 4.55 -11.18
C TYR A 221 -12.73 3.37 -10.20
N TYR A 222 -13.29 2.26 -10.66
CA TYR A 222 -13.49 1.09 -9.81
C TYR A 222 -12.16 0.52 -9.30
N GLY A 223 -12.01 0.48 -7.98
CA GLY A 223 -10.79 0.04 -7.31
C GLY A 223 -9.62 1.03 -7.37
N ARG A 224 -9.82 2.24 -7.91
CA ARG A 224 -8.77 3.26 -7.98
C ARG A 224 -8.75 4.13 -6.72
N LEU A 225 -7.58 4.70 -6.44
CA LEU A 225 -7.42 5.70 -5.39
C LEU A 225 -8.01 7.03 -5.86
N THR A 226 -9.20 7.36 -5.33
CA THR A 226 -9.95 8.56 -5.63
C THR A 226 -9.89 9.56 -4.47
N ARG A 227 -10.40 10.76 -4.67
CA ARG A 227 -10.40 11.82 -3.63
C ARG A 227 -10.99 11.37 -2.30
N PRO A 228 -12.17 10.72 -2.25
CA PRO A 228 -12.70 10.22 -0.98
C PRO A 228 -11.77 9.22 -0.28
N VAL A 229 -11.01 8.40 -1.02
CA VAL A 229 -10.01 7.49 -0.44
C VAL A 229 -8.88 8.28 0.22
N ALA A 230 -8.38 9.33 -0.44
CA ALA A 230 -7.35 10.20 0.13
C ALA A 230 -7.86 10.94 1.38
N TYR A 231 -9.10 11.44 1.37
CA TYR A 231 -9.72 12.06 2.55
C TYR A 231 -9.87 11.07 3.71
N PHE A 232 -10.25 9.83 3.42
CA PHE A 232 -10.33 8.80 4.45
C PHE A 232 -8.96 8.48 5.07
N LEU A 233 -7.90 8.40 4.27
CA LEU A 233 -6.54 8.23 4.79
C LEU A 233 -6.10 9.42 5.65
N LEU A 234 -6.43 10.66 5.24
CA LEU A 234 -6.16 11.87 6.03
C LEU A 234 -6.92 11.87 7.37
N ALA A 235 -8.19 11.46 7.36
CA ALA A 235 -8.96 11.29 8.60
C ALA A 235 -8.34 10.23 9.52
N LYS A 236 -7.93 9.07 8.99
CA LYS A 236 -7.25 8.01 9.76
C LYS A 236 -5.91 8.49 10.34
N LEU A 237 -5.13 9.21 9.57
CA LEU A 237 -3.87 9.80 10.03
C LEU A 237 -4.10 10.79 11.18
N ALA A 238 -5.07 11.70 11.03
CA ALA A 238 -5.40 12.67 12.07
C ALA A 238 -5.94 11.99 13.34
N LEU A 239 -6.76 10.92 13.19
CA LEU A 239 -7.29 10.14 14.31
C LEU A 239 -6.21 9.48 15.15
N ASN A 240 -5.12 9.06 14.52
CA ASN A 240 -3.99 8.38 15.16
C ASN A 240 -2.76 9.30 15.32
N ALA A 241 -2.93 10.61 15.18
CA ALA A 241 -1.80 11.56 15.23
C ALA A 241 -1.01 11.50 16.54
N GLU A 242 -1.67 11.25 17.67
CA GLU A 242 -1.01 11.10 18.98
C GLU A 242 0.05 9.99 18.94
N ILE A 243 -0.26 8.87 18.25
CA ILE A 243 0.65 7.74 18.12
C ILE A 243 1.74 8.00 17.09
N TYR A 244 1.37 8.54 15.93
CA TYR A 244 2.32 8.71 14.83
C TYR A 244 3.31 9.85 15.05
N MET A 245 2.95 10.86 15.85
CA MET A 245 3.83 11.97 16.22
C MET A 245 4.66 11.70 17.47
N ASP A 246 4.49 10.56 18.11
CA ASP A 246 5.27 10.14 19.24
C ASP A 246 6.50 9.35 18.79
N ASN A 247 7.67 9.95 18.89
CA ASN A 247 8.94 9.31 18.53
C ASN A 247 9.55 8.51 19.69
N ASN A 248 9.04 8.66 20.93
CA ASN A 248 9.58 8.00 22.10
C ASN A 248 8.48 7.56 23.07
N TRP A 249 7.79 6.50 22.74
CA TRP A 249 6.70 5.95 23.55
C TRP A 249 7.11 5.47 24.97
N VAL A 250 8.40 5.45 25.27
CA VAL A 250 8.93 4.95 26.56
C VAL A 250 9.05 6.06 27.62
N ASP A 251 8.97 7.32 27.24
CA ASP A 251 8.93 8.43 28.19
C ASP A 251 7.46 8.75 28.58
N ASP A 252 7.30 9.57 29.61
CA ASP A 252 5.96 9.95 30.09
C ASP A 252 5.38 11.18 29.35
N ILE A 253 5.94 11.53 28.18
CA ILE A 253 5.57 12.72 27.41
C ILE A 253 4.95 12.28 26.08
N HIS A 254 3.63 12.25 26.03
CA HIS A 254 2.91 11.84 24.83
C HIS A 254 2.20 13.03 24.16
N PRO A 255 2.25 13.12 22.81
CA PRO A 255 1.47 14.10 22.06
C PRO A 255 -0.03 14.00 22.36
N ASN A 256 -0.73 15.13 22.32
CA ASN A 256 -2.17 15.17 22.55
C ASN A 256 -2.88 15.75 21.33
N GLY A 257 -3.89 15.07 20.80
CA GLY A 257 -4.61 15.46 19.60
C GLY A 257 -5.25 16.85 19.67
N LYS A 258 -5.55 17.36 20.85
CA LYS A 258 -6.04 18.75 21.04
C LYS A 258 -4.95 19.79 20.79
N THR A 259 -3.68 19.42 20.87
CA THR A 259 -2.52 20.30 20.70
C THR A 259 -1.69 19.99 19.46
N ILE A 260 -2.06 18.98 18.70
CA ILE A 260 -1.53 18.68 17.37
C ILE A 260 -2.39 19.42 16.36
N PHE A 261 -1.81 20.33 15.57
CA PHE A 261 -2.53 21.18 14.64
C PHE A 261 -2.13 20.92 13.20
N PHE A 262 -3.11 21.01 12.31
CA PHE A 262 -2.97 20.87 10.85
C PHE A 262 -3.55 22.09 10.16
N ASP A 263 -2.85 22.57 9.14
CA ASP A 263 -3.39 23.58 8.23
C ASP A 263 -4.13 22.88 7.10
N VAL A 264 -5.45 23.09 7.02
CA VAL A 264 -6.34 22.46 6.04
C VAL A 264 -7.23 23.52 5.44
N ASP A 265 -7.17 23.71 4.12
CA ASP A 265 -7.96 24.70 3.37
C ASP A 265 -7.90 26.11 3.98
N GLY A 266 -6.71 26.52 4.45
CA GLY A 266 -6.47 27.84 5.01
C GLY A 266 -6.98 28.03 6.45
N ASN A 267 -7.45 26.96 7.09
CA ASN A 267 -7.83 26.95 8.50
C ASN A 267 -6.87 26.07 9.30
N THR A 268 -6.64 26.41 10.55
CA THR A 268 -5.86 25.59 11.48
C THR A 268 -6.81 24.81 12.38
N PHE A 269 -6.80 23.48 12.26
CA PHE A 269 -7.60 22.55 13.05
C PHE A 269 -6.71 21.67 13.94
N ASN A 270 -7.18 21.33 15.14
CA ASN A 270 -6.52 20.26 15.89
C ASN A 270 -6.81 18.89 15.28
N ALA A 271 -6.17 17.83 15.78
CA ALA A 271 -6.31 16.49 15.19
C ALA A 271 -7.77 16.03 15.10
N TRP A 272 -8.57 16.24 16.14
CA TRP A 272 -9.99 15.82 16.17
C TRP A 272 -10.85 16.62 15.20
N GLN A 273 -10.66 17.94 15.13
CA GLN A 273 -11.33 18.80 14.15
C GLN A 273 -10.94 18.45 12.71
N THR A 274 -9.70 18.00 12.51
CA THR A 274 -9.21 17.53 11.21
C THR A 274 -9.91 16.24 10.78
N VAL A 275 -10.16 15.32 11.71
CA VAL A 275 -10.97 14.12 11.45
C VAL A 275 -12.38 14.52 11.02
N GLU A 276 -13.06 15.37 11.80
CA GLU A 276 -14.40 15.85 11.47
C GLU A 276 -14.44 16.52 10.09
N PHE A 277 -13.50 17.40 9.81
CA PHE A 277 -13.40 18.07 8.51
C PHE A 277 -13.35 17.08 7.34
N TYR A 278 -12.45 16.08 7.37
CA TYR A 278 -12.35 15.14 6.27
C TYR A 278 -13.53 14.16 6.19
N CYS A 279 -14.15 13.78 7.30
CA CYS A 279 -15.40 13.03 7.30
C CYS A 279 -16.54 13.81 6.66
N ASP A 280 -16.64 15.12 6.92
CA ASP A 280 -17.62 16.00 6.29
C ASP A 280 -17.37 16.14 4.77
N GLN A 281 -16.10 16.23 4.34
CA GLN A 281 -15.75 16.22 2.92
C GLN A 281 -16.18 14.90 2.23
N ILE A 282 -16.01 13.77 2.88
CA ILE A 282 -16.44 12.46 2.36
C ILE A 282 -17.97 12.43 2.26
N THR A 283 -18.67 12.89 3.27
CA THR A 283 -20.14 13.01 3.29
C THR A 283 -20.65 13.93 2.17
N ALA A 284 -19.99 15.07 1.96
CA ALA A 284 -20.31 16.00 0.88
C ALA A 284 -20.13 15.40 -0.53
N LEU A 285 -19.26 14.38 -0.68
CA LEU A 285 -19.09 13.61 -1.91
C LEU A 285 -20.17 12.54 -2.11
N GLY A 286 -21.12 12.39 -1.15
CA GLY A 286 -22.28 11.51 -1.26
C GLY A 286 -22.17 10.18 -0.54
N TYR A 287 -21.10 9.98 0.25
CA TYR A 287 -20.99 8.81 1.14
C TYR A 287 -21.87 8.98 2.37
N ARG A 288 -22.40 7.89 2.87
CA ARG A 288 -23.20 7.82 4.11
C ARG A 288 -23.18 6.39 4.63
N LEU A 289 -23.57 6.20 5.88
CA LEU A 289 -23.74 4.88 6.44
C LEU A 289 -24.87 4.12 5.73
N GLU A 290 -24.70 2.83 5.52
CA GLU A 290 -25.75 1.95 5.04
C GLU A 290 -26.82 1.76 6.12
N SER A 291 -28.07 1.64 5.69
CA SER A 291 -29.18 1.34 6.59
C SER A 291 -29.16 -0.09 7.12
N ASP A 292 -28.55 -0.99 6.36
CA ASP A 292 -28.28 -2.38 6.72
C ASP A 292 -26.76 -2.59 6.69
N TYR A 293 -26.16 -2.76 7.86
CA TYR A 293 -24.72 -2.97 8.00
C TYR A 293 -24.22 -4.17 7.19
N ALA A 294 -25.01 -5.25 7.12
CA ALA A 294 -24.65 -6.47 6.40
C ALA A 294 -24.54 -6.25 4.88
N ALA A 295 -25.21 -5.23 4.33
CA ALA A 295 -25.12 -4.90 2.90
C ALA A 295 -23.69 -4.56 2.45
N ASN A 296 -22.87 -4.01 3.35
CA ASN A 296 -21.46 -3.70 3.06
C ASN A 296 -20.62 -4.95 2.78
N PHE A 297 -21.05 -6.12 3.27
CA PHE A 297 -20.34 -7.39 3.18
C PHE A 297 -21.02 -8.41 2.25
N ALA A 298 -22.07 -8.00 1.57
CA ALA A 298 -22.72 -8.83 0.56
C ALA A 298 -21.77 -9.18 -0.58
N VAL A 299 -22.01 -10.30 -1.27
CA VAL A 299 -21.21 -10.73 -2.43
C VAL A 299 -21.23 -9.67 -3.53
N TYR A 300 -22.34 -8.99 -3.71
CA TYR A 300 -22.52 -7.89 -4.66
C TYR A 300 -22.71 -6.59 -3.85
N ASN A 301 -21.62 -6.03 -3.40
CA ASN A 301 -21.59 -4.83 -2.56
C ASN A 301 -21.08 -3.56 -3.27
N GLU A 302 -20.88 -3.61 -4.57
CA GLU A 302 -20.45 -2.48 -5.38
C GLU A 302 -21.46 -1.32 -5.44
N GLY A 303 -22.68 -1.55 -4.96
CA GLY A 303 -23.69 -0.50 -4.77
C GLY A 303 -23.62 0.23 -3.44
N SER A 304 -22.80 -0.25 -2.49
CA SER A 304 -22.70 0.37 -1.15
C SER A 304 -22.37 1.86 -1.25
N VAL A 305 -23.06 2.62 -0.41
CA VAL A 305 -22.81 4.06 -0.25
C VAL A 305 -21.87 4.37 0.92
N GLU A 306 -21.45 3.35 1.64
CA GLU A 306 -20.54 3.42 2.78
C GLU A 306 -19.12 2.97 2.43
N ASN A 307 -18.95 1.96 1.58
CA ASN A 307 -17.65 1.45 1.18
C ASN A 307 -16.86 2.51 0.39
N ILE A 308 -15.72 2.96 0.92
CA ILE A 308 -14.93 4.05 0.34
C ILE A 308 -13.88 3.51 -0.64
N PHE A 309 -13.14 2.48 -0.26
CA PHE A 309 -12.10 1.85 -1.08
C PHE A 309 -12.29 0.35 -1.13
N THR A 310 -12.29 -0.21 -2.32
CA THR A 310 -12.50 -1.64 -2.54
C THR A 310 -11.43 -2.20 -3.46
N ILE A 311 -11.13 -3.47 -3.28
CA ILE A 311 -10.28 -4.23 -4.18
C ILE A 311 -11.19 -5.09 -5.05
N PRO A 312 -11.39 -4.76 -6.34
CA PRO A 312 -12.26 -5.52 -7.23
C PRO A 312 -11.76 -6.96 -7.36
N MET A 313 -12.61 -7.93 -7.00
CA MET A 313 -12.27 -9.33 -7.08
C MET A 313 -12.96 -10.00 -8.28
N ASN A 314 -12.25 -10.88 -8.94
CA ASN A 314 -12.79 -11.66 -10.07
C ASN A 314 -12.23 -13.08 -10.02
N LYS A 315 -13.11 -14.07 -10.13
CA LYS A 315 -12.75 -15.50 -9.98
C LYS A 315 -11.70 -16.00 -10.99
N THR A 316 -11.46 -15.27 -12.07
CA THR A 316 -10.50 -15.67 -13.12
C THR A 316 -9.32 -14.73 -13.26
N LEU A 317 -9.52 -13.44 -13.04
CA LEU A 317 -8.51 -12.41 -13.30
C LEU A 317 -7.83 -11.96 -12.01
N TYR A 318 -8.48 -12.12 -10.89
CA TYR A 318 -8.01 -11.61 -9.60
C TYR A 318 -8.37 -12.60 -8.49
N THR A 319 -7.58 -13.65 -8.41
CA THR A 319 -7.81 -14.77 -7.50
C THR A 319 -6.91 -14.64 -6.27
N ASN A 320 -7.24 -13.73 -5.37
CA ASN A 320 -6.53 -13.66 -4.10
C ASN A 320 -6.97 -14.80 -3.17
N GLN A 321 -6.04 -15.26 -2.34
CA GLN A 321 -6.32 -16.26 -1.31
C GLN A 321 -7.03 -15.62 -0.10
N MET A 322 -8.30 -15.24 -0.27
CA MET A 322 -9.11 -14.68 0.81
C MET A 322 -9.73 -15.75 1.72
N GLN A 323 -9.45 -17.00 1.47
CA GLN A 323 -9.99 -18.13 2.25
C GLN A 323 -9.71 -18.00 3.76
N TYR A 324 -8.62 -17.38 4.13
CA TYR A 324 -8.25 -17.19 5.53
C TYR A 324 -9.07 -16.12 6.27
N LEU A 325 -9.85 -15.30 5.60
CA LEU A 325 -10.86 -14.45 6.26
C LEU A 325 -11.93 -15.28 6.95
N PHE A 326 -12.20 -16.50 6.46
CA PHE A 326 -13.21 -17.41 6.99
C PHE A 326 -12.64 -18.51 7.88
N ARG A 327 -11.40 -18.38 8.35
CA ARG A 327 -10.75 -19.42 9.17
C ARG A 327 -11.35 -19.59 10.56
N SER A 328 -12.22 -18.69 11.03
CA SER A 328 -12.99 -18.85 12.25
C SER A 328 -14.04 -19.97 12.17
N ARG A 329 -14.44 -20.36 10.96
CA ARG A 329 -15.47 -21.38 10.75
C ARG A 329 -15.03 -22.74 11.22
N HIS A 330 -15.78 -23.31 12.19
CA HIS A 330 -15.54 -24.66 12.69
C HIS A 330 -15.87 -25.72 11.62
N TYR A 331 -15.12 -26.81 11.60
CA TYR A 331 -15.28 -27.93 10.64
C TYR A 331 -16.72 -28.46 10.55
N ASN A 332 -17.41 -28.65 11.69
CA ASN A 332 -18.77 -29.18 11.72
C ASN A 332 -19.78 -28.20 11.12
N HIS A 333 -19.65 -26.91 11.39
CA HIS A 333 -20.53 -25.88 10.82
C HIS A 333 -20.30 -25.77 9.30
N ALA A 334 -19.05 -25.78 8.85
CA ALA A 334 -18.70 -25.79 7.44
C ALA A 334 -19.30 -27.00 6.73
N LYS A 335 -19.16 -28.20 7.30
CA LYS A 335 -19.71 -29.44 6.74
C LYS A 335 -21.25 -29.41 6.62
N ALA A 336 -21.94 -28.86 7.60
CA ALA A 336 -23.39 -28.71 7.57
C ALA A 336 -23.87 -27.78 6.43
N LEU A 337 -23.02 -26.86 6.01
CA LEU A 337 -23.29 -25.91 4.92
C LEU A 337 -22.67 -26.35 3.58
N GLY A 338 -22.07 -27.54 3.50
CA GLY A 338 -21.35 -27.99 2.30
C GLY A 338 -20.08 -27.20 1.99
N LEU A 339 -19.46 -26.59 2.99
CA LEU A 339 -18.28 -25.74 2.88
C LEU A 339 -17.08 -26.36 3.62
N SER A 340 -15.90 -25.79 3.39
CA SER A 340 -14.70 -26.10 4.16
C SER A 340 -14.62 -25.21 5.40
N GLY A 341 -14.09 -25.76 6.50
CA GLY A 341 -13.81 -25.05 7.74
C GLY A 341 -12.32 -25.11 8.06
N GLU A 342 -11.82 -24.12 8.77
CA GLU A 342 -10.43 -24.00 9.17
C GLU A 342 -10.22 -24.09 10.69
N ASN A 343 -11.29 -23.91 11.49
CA ASN A 343 -11.26 -23.96 12.96
C ASN A 343 -10.14 -23.08 13.57
N GLY A 344 -9.91 -21.91 12.98
CA GLY A 344 -8.77 -21.06 13.31
C GLY A 344 -9.13 -19.94 14.28
N SER A 345 -9.22 -18.71 13.79
CA SER A 345 -9.38 -17.49 14.60
C SER A 345 -10.64 -17.49 15.45
N SER A 346 -10.54 -16.84 16.60
CA SER A 346 -11.63 -16.55 17.52
C SER A 346 -11.51 -15.13 18.04
N ALA A 347 -12.64 -14.52 18.37
CA ALA A 347 -12.62 -13.29 19.16
C ALA A 347 -12.04 -13.57 20.55
N THR A 348 -11.45 -12.57 21.14
CA THR A 348 -11.06 -12.58 22.57
C THR A 348 -12.28 -12.32 23.43
N ILE A 349 -12.17 -12.58 24.74
CA ILE A 349 -13.26 -12.27 25.66
C ILE A 349 -13.48 -10.75 25.78
N GLU A 350 -12.42 -9.98 25.70
CA GLU A 350 -12.46 -8.52 25.70
C GLU A 350 -13.26 -7.96 24.53
N ALA A 351 -13.01 -8.50 23.33
CA ALA A 351 -13.79 -8.13 22.14
C ALA A 351 -15.27 -8.46 22.32
N LEU A 352 -15.60 -9.66 22.81
CA LEU A 352 -16.98 -10.07 23.06
C LEU A 352 -17.67 -9.16 24.11
N GLN A 353 -16.97 -8.80 25.16
CA GLN A 353 -17.49 -7.89 26.19
C GLN A 353 -17.74 -6.48 25.65
N THR A 354 -16.90 -6.00 24.75
CA THR A 354 -17.10 -4.72 24.07
C THR A 354 -18.38 -4.68 23.26
N PHE A 355 -18.77 -5.82 22.67
CA PHE A 355 -20.07 -5.98 21.98
C PHE A 355 -21.24 -6.29 22.91
N GLY A 356 -21.05 -6.25 24.20
CA GLY A 356 -22.13 -6.47 25.19
C GLY A 356 -22.45 -7.95 25.45
N TYR A 357 -21.52 -8.87 25.20
CA TYR A 357 -21.69 -10.29 25.51
C TYR A 357 -22.10 -10.49 26.99
N GLU A 358 -23.13 -11.33 27.23
CA GLU A 358 -23.72 -11.57 28.55
C GLU A 358 -24.33 -10.32 29.24
N THR A 359 -24.61 -9.26 28.49
CA THR A 359 -25.32 -8.06 28.99
C THR A 359 -26.72 -7.96 28.39
N ASN A 360 -27.52 -7.02 28.90
CA ASN A 360 -28.82 -6.68 28.31
C ASN A 360 -28.72 -5.64 27.19
N GLU A 361 -27.53 -5.14 26.91
CA GLU A 361 -27.26 -4.08 25.95
C GLU A 361 -26.26 -4.59 24.90
N GLN A 362 -26.64 -5.65 24.16
CA GLN A 362 -25.82 -6.18 23.10
C GLN A 362 -25.80 -5.22 21.89
N ASP A 363 -24.63 -5.04 21.30
CA ASP A 363 -24.51 -4.36 20.04
C ASP A 363 -25.25 -5.15 18.95
N PRO A 364 -26.09 -4.52 18.10
CA PRO A 364 -26.84 -5.21 17.04
C PRO A 364 -25.95 -5.95 16.03
N ARG A 365 -24.65 -5.61 15.96
CA ARG A 365 -23.68 -6.30 15.09
C ARG A 365 -23.16 -7.61 15.69
N PHE A 366 -23.54 -7.93 16.95
CA PHE A 366 -23.11 -9.16 17.62
C PHE A 366 -23.81 -10.40 17.06
N ASP A 367 -25.03 -10.29 16.54
CA ASP A 367 -25.81 -11.33 15.91
C ASP A 367 -25.39 -11.54 14.43
#